data_c3519080492335ef071d2fa81b415b02
#
_entry.id   c3519080492335ef071d2fa81b415b02
#
_cell.length_a   1.000
_cell.length_b   1.000
_cell.length_c   1.000
_cell.angle_alpha   90.00
_cell.angle_beta   90.00
_cell.angle_gamma   90.00
#
_symmetry.space_group_name_H-M   'P 1'
#
loop_
_entity.id
_entity.type
_entity.pdbx_description
1 polymer ?
#
loop_
_entity_poly.entity_id
_entity_poly.type
_entity_poly.pdbx_seq_one_letter_code
_entity_poly.pdbx_strand_id
1 'polypeptide(L)'
;MSYVDAVDTEHWAGIGALAFAAFALGLPFQRPGLFLVALVGVGFAAYARLGDAPNPDLTVKRDLSEPSPDPDDEVTVSVTVENTGTATLPDLRLIDGVPPGLSVTDGTARLGTALRPGKRATYSYTVTATRGTHEWEPLTAVARNASGSRERTVEVEGETTLRCLPELGASSDLPLRGLTTPYSGRVATDVAGSGLEFHSTREYRRGDPLSRVDWNRYARSGELSTVSFREERAATVVLLIDSRKEAYRAPDDETPNAVERSVDAAGEAFSALLSTGDRVGLASYGPEECWLAPSTGEQHRAEARRLLADHPAFSVSPG
;
A
#
# COMPACT_ATOMS: atom_id res chain seq x y z
N MET A 1 15.87 -17.36 -7.08
CA MET A 1 16.66 -16.70 -8.18
C MET A 1 16.29 -17.34 -9.49
N SER A 2 15.66 -16.61 -10.39
CA SER A 2 15.44 -17.00 -11.80
C SER A 2 16.61 -16.46 -12.63
N TYR A 3 17.29 -17.31 -13.40
CA TYR A 3 18.40 -16.91 -14.24
C TYR A 3 17.91 -16.78 -15.68
N VAL A 4 18.18 -15.63 -16.29
CA VAL A 4 18.11 -15.48 -17.76
C VAL A 4 19.50 -15.75 -18.32
N ASP A 5 19.57 -16.50 -19.43
CA ASP A 5 20.84 -16.81 -20.09
C ASP A 5 21.64 -15.55 -20.43
N ALA A 6 22.98 -15.70 -20.47
CA ALA A 6 23.85 -14.60 -20.85
C ALA A 6 23.60 -14.23 -22.31
N VAL A 7 23.42 -12.93 -22.56
CA VAL A 7 23.13 -12.38 -23.87
C VAL A 7 24.33 -11.56 -24.37
N ASP A 8 24.67 -11.71 -25.62
CA ASP A 8 25.66 -10.84 -26.28
C ASP A 8 25.00 -9.48 -26.58
N THR A 9 25.68 -8.40 -26.18
CA THR A 9 25.25 -7.04 -26.49
C THR A 9 25.79 -6.61 -27.84
N GLU A 10 25.11 -5.72 -28.54
CA GLU A 10 25.60 -5.15 -29.81
C GLU A 10 26.56 -3.97 -29.58
N HIS A 11 27.09 -3.77 -28.39
CA HIS A 11 27.90 -2.59 -28.03
C HIS A 11 29.11 -2.36 -28.94
N TRP A 12 29.74 -3.45 -29.43
CA TRP A 12 30.90 -3.42 -30.31
C TRP A 12 30.56 -3.79 -31.75
N ALA A 13 29.28 -3.75 -32.12
CA ALA A 13 28.86 -4.07 -33.48
C ALA A 13 29.58 -3.14 -34.52
N GLY A 14 30.14 -3.73 -35.55
CA GLY A 14 30.80 -3.00 -36.64
C GLY A 14 32.28 -2.64 -36.43
N ILE A 15 32.86 -2.76 -35.20
CA ILE A 15 34.28 -2.40 -34.97
C ILE A 15 35.23 -3.24 -35.79
N GLY A 16 34.90 -4.53 -36.00
CA GLY A 16 35.66 -5.42 -36.86
C GLY A 16 35.60 -5.00 -38.35
N ALA A 17 34.44 -4.56 -38.80
CA ALA A 17 34.25 -4.06 -40.16
C ALA A 17 35.03 -2.76 -40.38
N LEU A 18 35.04 -1.84 -39.41
CA LEU A 18 35.84 -0.61 -39.46
C LEU A 18 37.34 -0.90 -39.45
N ALA A 19 37.81 -1.83 -38.63
CA ALA A 19 39.20 -2.26 -38.61
C ALA A 19 39.63 -2.89 -39.95
N PHE A 20 38.77 -3.75 -40.51
CA PHE A 20 39.03 -4.36 -41.84
C PHE A 20 39.03 -3.32 -42.96
N ALA A 21 38.09 -2.38 -42.97
CA ALA A 21 38.05 -1.30 -43.95
C ALA A 21 39.28 -0.39 -43.84
N ALA A 22 39.73 -0.04 -42.63
CA ALA A 22 40.97 0.72 -42.44
C ALA A 22 42.20 -0.03 -42.95
N PHE A 23 42.29 -1.33 -42.71
CA PHE A 23 43.37 -2.17 -43.26
C PHE A 23 43.32 -2.24 -44.78
N ALA A 24 42.15 -2.53 -45.38
CA ALA A 24 41.96 -2.67 -46.82
C ALA A 24 42.26 -1.38 -47.58
N LEU A 25 41.95 -0.20 -47.00
CA LEU A 25 42.27 1.10 -47.57
C LEU A 25 43.76 1.47 -47.36
N GLY A 26 44.37 1.03 -46.28
CA GLY A 26 45.78 1.30 -45.96
C GLY A 26 46.74 0.73 -46.99
N LEU A 27 46.42 -0.42 -47.56
CA LEU A 27 47.24 -1.12 -48.55
C LEU A 27 47.42 -0.33 -49.88
N PRO A 28 46.35 0.01 -50.62
CA PRO A 28 46.47 0.68 -51.91
C PRO A 28 46.95 2.14 -51.78
N PHE A 29 46.57 2.80 -50.68
CA PHE A 29 46.92 4.21 -50.44
C PHE A 29 48.27 4.39 -49.75
N GLN A 30 48.98 3.32 -49.38
CA GLN A 30 50.26 3.32 -48.66
C GLN A 30 50.29 4.27 -47.44
N ARG A 31 49.18 4.29 -46.70
CA ARG A 31 49.01 5.18 -45.55
C ARG A 31 49.25 4.45 -44.21
N PRO A 32 50.46 4.57 -43.61
CA PRO A 32 50.79 3.84 -42.37
C PRO A 32 49.80 4.13 -41.21
N GLY A 33 49.23 5.35 -41.18
CA GLY A 33 48.24 5.70 -40.15
C GLY A 33 46.98 4.84 -40.21
N LEU A 34 46.55 4.34 -41.38
CA LEU A 34 45.38 3.46 -41.49
C LEU A 34 45.65 2.07 -40.89
N PHE A 35 46.91 1.59 -40.95
CA PHE A 35 47.27 0.33 -40.28
C PHE A 35 47.25 0.47 -38.76
N LEU A 36 47.62 1.65 -38.22
CA LEU A 36 47.47 1.91 -36.76
C LEU A 36 46.00 1.92 -36.35
N VAL A 37 45.11 2.56 -37.12
CA VAL A 37 43.67 2.53 -36.88
C VAL A 37 43.13 1.10 -36.93
N ALA A 38 43.57 0.30 -37.94
CA ALA A 38 43.16 -1.10 -38.02
C ALA A 38 43.65 -1.92 -36.82
N LEU A 39 44.91 -1.71 -36.39
CA LEU A 39 45.48 -2.40 -35.22
C LEU A 39 44.72 -2.07 -33.93
N VAL A 40 44.38 -0.79 -33.72
CA VAL A 40 43.55 -0.35 -32.59
C VAL A 40 42.16 -0.99 -32.65
N GLY A 41 41.54 -0.99 -33.84
CA GLY A 41 40.23 -1.62 -34.05
C GLY A 41 40.24 -3.13 -33.76
N VAL A 42 41.29 -3.84 -34.18
CA VAL A 42 41.48 -5.27 -33.86
C VAL A 42 41.66 -5.46 -32.34
N GLY A 43 42.43 -4.58 -31.70
CA GLY A 43 42.61 -4.59 -30.23
C GLY A 43 41.27 -4.48 -29.50
N PHE A 44 40.42 -3.54 -29.90
CA PHE A 44 39.07 -3.39 -29.31
C PHE A 44 38.15 -4.57 -29.64
N ALA A 45 38.21 -5.10 -30.86
CA ALA A 45 37.43 -6.29 -31.24
C ALA A 45 37.86 -7.54 -30.44
N ALA A 46 39.16 -7.67 -30.14
CA ALA A 46 39.67 -8.72 -29.27
C ALA A 46 39.20 -8.49 -27.80
N TYR A 47 39.33 -7.25 -27.33
CA TYR A 47 38.84 -6.88 -25.99
C TYR A 47 37.32 -7.15 -25.78
N ALA A 48 36.51 -6.86 -26.81
CA ALA A 48 35.08 -7.12 -26.78
C ALA A 48 34.74 -8.62 -26.63
N ARG A 49 35.64 -9.51 -27.07
CA ARG A 49 35.46 -10.96 -26.95
C ARG A 49 36.09 -11.57 -25.71
N LEU A 50 36.84 -10.78 -24.92
CA LEU A 50 37.46 -11.24 -23.69
C LEU A 50 36.48 -11.18 -22.54
N GLY A 51 36.31 -12.30 -21.86
CA GLY A 51 35.54 -12.42 -20.64
C GLY A 51 34.07 -12.77 -20.85
N ASP A 52 33.59 -13.64 -20.00
CA ASP A 52 32.18 -14.02 -19.93
C ASP A 52 31.38 -13.00 -19.10
N ALA A 53 30.03 -13.05 -19.25
CA ALA A 53 29.15 -12.30 -18.37
C ALA A 53 29.38 -12.76 -16.91
N PRO A 54 29.61 -11.85 -15.96
CA PRO A 54 29.77 -12.23 -14.56
C PRO A 54 28.49 -12.91 -14.07
N ASN A 55 28.65 -13.88 -13.17
CA ASN A 55 27.53 -14.48 -12.47
C ASN A 55 27.24 -13.68 -11.20
N PRO A 56 26.19 -12.85 -11.16
CA PRO A 56 25.85 -12.09 -9.98
C PRO A 56 25.23 -13.00 -8.94
N ASP A 57 25.82 -13.04 -7.76
CA ASP A 57 25.25 -13.66 -6.56
C ASP A 57 24.97 -12.51 -5.58
N LEU A 58 23.71 -12.11 -5.49
CA LEU A 58 23.29 -10.88 -4.82
C LEU A 58 22.24 -11.19 -3.75
N THR A 59 22.32 -10.43 -2.66
CA THR A 59 21.24 -10.34 -1.69
C THR A 59 20.72 -8.92 -1.65
N VAL A 60 19.41 -8.77 -1.52
CA VAL A 60 18.72 -7.49 -1.40
C VAL A 60 18.04 -7.39 -0.04
N LYS A 61 18.15 -6.22 0.58
CA LYS A 61 17.40 -5.84 1.77
C LYS A 61 16.79 -4.47 1.54
N ARG A 62 15.49 -4.35 1.82
CA ARG A 62 14.77 -3.09 1.80
C ARG A 62 14.36 -2.74 3.21
N ASP A 63 14.61 -1.51 3.60
CA ASP A 63 14.18 -0.94 4.87
C ASP A 63 13.25 0.24 4.57
N LEU A 64 12.01 0.17 5.08
CA LEU A 64 10.99 1.22 4.95
C LEU A 64 11.09 2.15 6.15
N SER A 65 10.97 3.48 5.93
CA SER A 65 10.90 4.46 7.03
C SER A 65 9.67 4.24 7.90
N GLU A 66 8.56 3.83 7.29
CA GLU A 66 7.31 3.46 7.96
C GLU A 66 6.67 2.28 7.21
N PRO A 67 6.51 1.11 7.85
CA PRO A 67 5.89 -0.06 7.21
C PRO A 67 4.36 -0.02 7.19
N SER A 68 3.74 0.85 7.98
CA SER A 68 2.29 1.01 8.10
C SER A 68 1.90 2.49 8.10
N PRO A 69 2.17 3.21 6.99
CA PRO A 69 1.86 4.63 6.86
C PRO A 69 0.36 4.88 6.72
N ASP A 70 -0.05 6.11 6.96
CA ASP A 70 -1.37 6.57 6.58
C ASP A 70 -1.44 6.85 5.05
N PRO A 71 -2.65 6.85 4.45
CA PRO A 71 -2.81 7.22 3.04
C PRO A 71 -2.20 8.60 2.74
N ASP A 72 -1.56 8.73 1.58
CA ASP A 72 -0.85 9.92 1.09
C ASP A 72 0.45 10.27 1.83
N ASP A 73 0.87 9.49 2.84
CA ASP A 73 2.16 9.67 3.48
C ASP A 73 3.32 9.32 2.54
N GLU A 74 4.42 10.05 2.70
CA GLU A 74 5.67 9.77 2.00
C GLU A 74 6.52 8.75 2.76
N VAL A 75 6.79 7.61 2.12
CA VAL A 75 7.62 6.53 2.68
C VAL A 75 8.93 6.44 1.94
N THR A 76 10.03 6.60 2.67
CA THR A 76 11.38 6.40 2.12
C THR A 76 11.75 4.92 2.15
N VAL A 77 12.10 4.40 0.97
CA VAL A 77 12.57 3.03 0.77
C VAL A 77 14.09 3.05 0.62
N SER A 78 14.81 2.43 1.55
CA SER A 78 16.26 2.27 1.49
C SER A 78 16.62 0.86 1.04
N VAL A 79 17.20 0.74 -0.16
CA VAL A 79 17.56 -0.54 -0.77
C VAL A 79 19.06 -0.78 -0.61
N THR A 80 19.44 -1.87 0.03
CA THR A 80 20.81 -2.31 0.18
C THR A 80 21.02 -3.61 -0.59
N VAL A 81 21.96 -3.61 -1.53
CA VAL A 81 22.33 -4.79 -2.32
C VAL A 81 23.77 -5.18 -1.99
N GLU A 82 24.00 -6.43 -1.65
CA GLU A 82 25.31 -7.01 -1.35
C GLU A 82 25.72 -8.06 -2.39
N ASN A 83 26.95 -7.97 -2.88
CA ASN A 83 27.55 -9.03 -3.68
C ASN A 83 28.10 -10.12 -2.78
N THR A 84 27.38 -11.22 -2.64
CA THR A 84 27.77 -12.40 -1.83
C THR A 84 28.60 -13.40 -2.64
N GLY A 85 28.70 -13.18 -3.96
CA GLY A 85 29.50 -14.01 -4.86
C GLY A 85 31.01 -13.72 -4.79
N THR A 86 31.77 -14.47 -5.57
CA THR A 86 33.23 -14.36 -5.66
C THR A 86 33.70 -13.50 -6.83
N ALA A 87 32.81 -13.17 -7.76
CA ALA A 87 33.11 -12.37 -8.95
C ALA A 87 32.94 -10.87 -8.70
N THR A 88 33.83 -10.06 -9.27
CA THR A 88 33.61 -8.60 -9.35
C THR A 88 32.59 -8.29 -10.42
N LEU A 89 31.64 -7.44 -10.11
CA LEU A 89 30.57 -6.95 -11.01
C LEU A 89 30.97 -5.52 -11.45
N PRO A 90 31.62 -5.36 -12.62
CA PRO A 90 32.18 -4.08 -13.03
C PRO A 90 31.15 -3.08 -13.53
N ASP A 91 30.06 -3.54 -14.12
CA ASP A 91 28.87 -2.75 -14.52
C ASP A 91 27.65 -3.53 -14.03
N LEU A 92 27.05 -3.06 -12.94
CA LEU A 92 25.86 -3.63 -12.33
C LEU A 92 24.77 -2.58 -12.34
N ARG A 93 23.65 -2.92 -12.96
CA ARG A 93 22.45 -2.09 -13.02
C ARG A 93 21.35 -2.77 -12.24
N LEU A 94 20.81 -2.05 -11.29
CA LEU A 94 19.76 -2.50 -10.37
C LEU A 94 18.48 -1.73 -10.69
N ILE A 95 17.37 -2.45 -10.79
CA ILE A 95 16.03 -1.91 -10.99
C ILE A 95 15.15 -2.55 -9.93
N ASP A 96 14.66 -1.74 -9.01
CA ASP A 96 13.81 -2.25 -7.94
C ASP A 96 12.38 -2.48 -8.42
N GLY A 97 11.76 -3.55 -7.93
CA GLY A 97 10.41 -3.96 -8.29
C GLY A 97 9.36 -3.22 -7.47
N VAL A 98 9.21 -1.91 -7.68
CA VAL A 98 8.20 -1.10 -7.00
C VAL A 98 6.81 -1.60 -7.37
N PRO A 99 5.91 -1.84 -6.39
CA PRO A 99 4.54 -2.26 -6.66
C PRO A 99 3.81 -1.28 -7.59
N PRO A 100 3.00 -1.77 -8.56
CA PRO A 100 2.32 -0.90 -9.53
C PRO A 100 1.34 0.10 -8.91
N GLY A 101 0.88 -0.16 -7.68
CA GLY A 101 0.01 0.75 -6.93
C GLY A 101 0.73 1.90 -6.21
N LEU A 102 2.07 1.95 -6.23
CA LEU A 102 2.86 3.00 -5.58
C LEU A 102 3.57 3.89 -6.59
N SER A 103 3.52 5.20 -6.39
CA SER A 103 4.22 6.18 -7.23
C SER A 103 5.54 6.59 -6.58
N VAL A 104 6.64 6.57 -7.34
CA VAL A 104 7.92 7.14 -6.88
C VAL A 104 7.87 8.66 -7.05
N THR A 105 7.92 9.40 -5.95
CA THR A 105 7.79 10.86 -5.91
C THR A 105 9.12 11.58 -5.80
N ASP A 106 10.13 10.95 -5.19
CA ASP A 106 11.48 11.49 -5.11
C ASP A 106 12.53 10.40 -5.27
N GLY A 107 13.69 10.74 -5.83
CA GLY A 107 14.76 9.80 -6.09
C GLY A 107 14.51 8.89 -7.30
N THR A 108 15.13 7.71 -7.28
CA THR A 108 14.97 6.72 -8.37
C THR A 108 15.09 5.31 -7.83
N ALA A 109 14.18 4.44 -8.24
CA ALA A 109 14.21 3.00 -7.96
C ALA A 109 15.26 2.23 -8.80
N ARG A 110 16.30 2.93 -9.29
CA ARG A 110 17.35 2.35 -10.13
C ARG A 110 18.71 2.83 -9.66
N LEU A 111 19.71 1.94 -9.76
CA LEU A 111 21.09 2.28 -9.46
C LEU A 111 22.04 1.62 -10.46
N GLY A 112 22.99 2.39 -11.01
CA GLY A 112 24.16 1.87 -11.74
C GLY A 112 25.38 1.94 -10.85
N THR A 113 26.09 0.82 -10.67
CA THR A 113 27.24 0.73 -9.78
C THR A 113 28.23 -0.36 -10.23
N ALA A 114 29.32 -0.51 -9.48
CA ALA A 114 30.23 -1.64 -9.56
C ALA A 114 30.43 -2.23 -8.17
N LEU A 115 30.32 -3.54 -8.03
CA LEU A 115 30.44 -4.22 -6.75
C LEU A 115 31.52 -5.31 -6.77
N ARG A 116 32.50 -5.19 -5.90
CA ARG A 116 33.45 -6.25 -5.59
C ARG A 116 32.82 -7.28 -4.64
N PRO A 117 33.37 -8.50 -4.56
CA PRO A 117 32.95 -9.49 -3.58
C PRO A 117 32.87 -8.93 -2.16
N GLY A 118 31.77 -9.23 -1.46
CA GLY A 118 31.51 -8.79 -0.08
C GLY A 118 31.25 -7.28 0.07
N LYS A 119 31.06 -6.52 -1.00
CA LYS A 119 30.74 -5.09 -0.92
C LYS A 119 29.25 -4.86 -1.14
N ARG A 120 28.76 -3.73 -0.59
CA ARG A 120 27.36 -3.30 -0.63
C ARG A 120 27.24 -1.98 -1.35
N ALA A 121 26.11 -1.80 -2.00
CA ALA A 121 25.63 -0.51 -2.47
C ALA A 121 24.26 -0.24 -1.86
N THR A 122 24.03 1.01 -1.45
CA THR A 122 22.75 1.45 -0.90
C THR A 122 22.26 2.65 -1.70
N TYR A 123 20.98 2.68 -2.00
CA TYR A 123 20.28 3.81 -2.59
C TYR A 123 18.90 3.93 -1.99
N SER A 124 18.26 5.08 -2.15
CA SER A 124 16.94 5.32 -1.61
C SER A 124 16.08 6.06 -2.61
N TYR A 125 14.79 5.88 -2.48
CA TYR A 125 13.75 6.61 -3.18
C TYR A 125 12.53 6.75 -2.27
N THR A 126 11.64 7.68 -2.58
CA THR A 126 10.42 7.93 -1.81
C THR A 126 9.20 7.52 -2.63
N VAL A 127 8.24 6.87 -1.99
CA VAL A 127 6.95 6.52 -2.58
C VAL A 127 5.83 7.16 -1.80
N THR A 128 4.73 7.51 -2.46
CA THR A 128 3.49 7.90 -1.79
C THR A 128 2.69 6.66 -1.46
N ALA A 129 2.31 6.52 -0.20
CA ALA A 129 1.51 5.40 0.28
C ALA A 129 0.08 5.52 -0.22
N THR A 130 -0.40 4.50 -0.91
CA THR A 130 -1.81 4.35 -1.29
C THR A 130 -2.42 3.22 -0.48
N ARG A 131 -3.72 3.31 -0.22
CA ARG A 131 -4.45 2.30 0.55
C ARG A 131 -4.27 0.90 -0.04
N GLY A 132 -4.03 -0.09 0.83
CA GLY A 132 -3.88 -1.49 0.48
C GLY A 132 -2.61 -2.11 1.04
N THR A 133 -2.40 -3.36 0.67
CA THR A 133 -1.17 -4.11 0.95
C THR A 133 -0.33 -4.16 -0.33
N HIS A 134 0.86 -3.61 -0.28
CA HIS A 134 1.79 -3.52 -1.41
C HIS A 134 3.01 -4.40 -1.15
N GLU A 135 3.22 -5.36 -2.02
CA GLU A 135 4.36 -6.28 -1.98
C GLU A 135 5.34 -5.92 -3.10
N TRP A 136 6.62 -5.76 -2.74
CA TRP A 136 7.66 -5.48 -3.72
C TRP A 136 7.92 -6.71 -4.59
N GLU A 137 7.95 -6.48 -5.89
CA GLU A 137 8.41 -7.48 -6.85
C GLU A 137 9.92 -7.72 -6.70
N PRO A 138 10.46 -8.84 -7.22
CA PRO A 138 11.89 -9.11 -7.21
C PRO A 138 12.70 -7.97 -7.83
N LEU A 139 13.86 -7.66 -7.26
CA LEU A 139 14.81 -6.72 -7.82
C LEU A 139 15.45 -7.31 -9.08
N THR A 140 15.38 -6.61 -10.19
CA THR A 140 16.08 -6.99 -11.43
C THR A 140 17.50 -6.44 -11.40
N ALA A 141 18.49 -7.33 -11.53
CA ALA A 141 19.90 -6.98 -11.61
C ALA A 141 20.48 -7.40 -12.97
N VAL A 142 21.05 -6.44 -13.72
CA VAL A 142 21.74 -6.66 -14.99
C VAL A 142 23.24 -6.47 -14.75
N ALA A 143 24.00 -7.56 -14.84
CA ALA A 143 25.46 -7.55 -14.69
C ALA A 143 26.14 -7.68 -16.04
N ARG A 144 26.99 -6.72 -16.39
CA ARG A 144 27.79 -6.71 -17.61
C ARG A 144 29.25 -6.99 -17.32
N ASN A 145 29.93 -7.62 -18.30
CA ASN A 145 31.38 -7.75 -18.24
C ASN A 145 32.07 -6.39 -18.46
N ALA A 146 33.38 -6.33 -18.20
CA ALA A 146 34.16 -5.09 -18.28
C ALA A 146 34.16 -4.44 -19.69
N SER A 147 34.00 -5.23 -20.75
CA SER A 147 33.88 -4.70 -22.12
C SER A 147 32.45 -4.27 -22.49
N GLY A 148 31.44 -4.60 -21.67
CA GLY A 148 30.04 -4.37 -21.98
C GLY A 148 29.48 -5.25 -23.11
N SER A 149 30.24 -6.26 -23.59
CA SER A 149 29.86 -7.10 -24.69
C SER A 149 28.89 -8.24 -24.31
N ARG A 150 28.84 -8.60 -23.03
CA ARG A 150 27.98 -9.65 -22.49
C ARG A 150 27.29 -9.18 -21.24
N GLU A 151 26.01 -9.49 -21.14
CA GLU A 151 25.22 -9.20 -19.96
C GLU A 151 24.45 -10.43 -19.48
N ARG A 152 24.16 -10.44 -18.20
CA ARG A 152 23.29 -11.42 -17.56
C ARG A 152 22.30 -10.70 -16.67
N THR A 153 21.03 -11.06 -16.83
CA THR A 153 19.93 -10.56 -15.99
C THR A 153 19.55 -11.63 -14.96
N VAL A 154 19.40 -11.22 -13.72
CA VAL A 154 18.91 -12.07 -12.63
C VAL A 154 17.85 -11.32 -11.83
N GLU A 155 16.89 -12.07 -11.31
CA GLU A 155 15.90 -11.59 -10.35
C GLU A 155 16.35 -11.98 -8.95
N VAL A 156 16.38 -11.01 -8.05
CA VAL A 156 16.79 -11.18 -6.65
C VAL A 156 15.57 -10.95 -5.78
N GLU A 157 15.12 -12.00 -5.14
CA GLU A 157 13.99 -11.95 -4.22
C GLU A 157 14.36 -11.21 -2.93
N GLY A 158 13.40 -10.45 -2.41
CA GLY A 158 13.52 -9.77 -1.13
C GLY A 158 12.11 -9.39 -0.68
N GLU A 159 11.59 -10.12 0.29
CA GLU A 159 10.26 -9.88 0.84
C GLU A 159 10.22 -8.50 1.50
N THR A 160 9.32 -7.67 1.05
CA THR A 160 9.07 -6.34 1.62
C THR A 160 7.60 -6.02 1.39
N THR A 161 6.91 -5.67 2.45
CA THR A 161 5.47 -5.36 2.42
C THR A 161 5.23 -4.02 3.10
N LEU A 162 4.48 -3.15 2.43
CA LEU A 162 3.94 -1.91 2.97
C LEU A 162 2.43 -2.08 3.10
N ARG A 163 1.89 -1.78 4.30
CA ARG A 163 0.46 -1.87 4.57
C ARG A 163 -0.08 -0.50 4.92
N CYS A 164 -0.76 0.11 3.99
CA CYS A 164 -1.46 1.37 4.19
C CYS A 164 -2.93 1.07 4.53
N LEU A 165 -3.28 1.24 5.79
CA LEU A 165 -4.62 0.97 6.30
C LEU A 165 -5.43 2.28 6.30
N PRO A 166 -6.74 2.25 5.98
CA PRO A 166 -7.58 3.45 6.09
C PRO A 166 -7.58 3.95 7.53
N GLU A 167 -7.46 5.26 7.71
CA GLU A 167 -7.68 5.87 9.02
C GLU A 167 -9.12 5.62 9.47
N LEU A 168 -9.30 4.88 10.55
CA LEU A 168 -10.56 4.85 11.31
C LEU A 168 -10.51 5.93 12.39
N GLY A 169 -10.16 7.16 11.99
CA GLY A 169 -10.21 8.33 12.85
C GLY A 169 -11.66 8.65 13.20
N ALA A 170 -11.95 8.92 14.46
CA ALA A 170 -13.22 9.51 14.84
C ALA A 170 -13.22 10.97 14.37
N SER A 171 -13.61 11.23 13.14
CA SER A 171 -14.00 12.57 12.72
C SER A 171 -15.22 12.97 13.55
N SER A 172 -15.01 13.83 14.54
CA SER A 172 -16.06 14.30 15.47
C SER A 172 -17.13 15.16 14.79
N ASP A 173 -16.97 15.45 13.49
CA ASP A 173 -17.79 16.40 12.73
C ASP A 173 -18.48 15.79 11.49
N LEU A 174 -18.64 14.46 11.44
CA LEU A 174 -19.51 13.88 10.40
C LEU A 174 -20.96 14.39 10.62
N PRO A 175 -21.53 15.20 9.69
CA PRO A 175 -22.90 15.72 9.82
C PRO A 175 -23.95 14.65 9.54
N LEU A 176 -23.69 13.38 9.87
CA LEU A 176 -24.61 12.26 9.73
C LEU A 176 -25.92 12.49 10.50
N ARG A 177 -25.86 13.33 11.57
CA ARG A 177 -27.03 13.69 12.37
C ARG A 177 -28.06 14.55 11.63
N GLY A 178 -27.69 15.20 10.53
CA GLY A 178 -28.59 16.04 9.73
C GLY A 178 -29.29 15.32 8.57
N LEU A 179 -28.79 14.17 8.16
CA LEU A 179 -29.26 13.45 6.95
C LEU A 179 -29.97 12.13 7.25
N THR A 180 -29.88 11.64 8.49
CA THR A 180 -30.62 10.45 8.93
C THR A 180 -31.89 10.85 9.68
N THR A 181 -33.01 10.19 9.36
CA THR A 181 -34.21 10.20 10.22
C THR A 181 -33.79 9.93 11.66
N PRO A 182 -34.49 10.46 12.71
CA PRO A 182 -34.06 10.48 14.11
C PRO A 182 -34.00 9.10 14.77
N TYR A 183 -33.24 8.17 14.18
CA TYR A 183 -32.98 6.82 14.68
C TYR A 183 -31.50 6.54 14.89
N SER A 184 -30.60 7.50 14.69
CA SER A 184 -29.17 7.29 14.82
C SER A 184 -28.65 7.82 16.16
N GLY A 185 -28.15 6.91 16.96
CA GLY A 185 -27.42 7.14 18.19
C GLY A 185 -28.30 7.59 19.39
N ARG A 186 -28.18 6.96 20.54
CA ARG A 186 -28.91 7.21 21.80
C ARG A 186 -30.34 7.72 21.55
N VAL A 187 -31.17 6.85 21.00
CA VAL A 187 -32.57 7.17 20.82
C VAL A 187 -33.17 7.39 22.22
N ALA A 188 -33.40 8.65 22.53
CA ALA A 188 -34.31 8.96 23.61
C ALA A 188 -35.67 8.40 23.23
N THR A 189 -35.95 7.16 23.62
CA THR A 189 -37.27 6.59 23.43
C THR A 189 -38.19 7.24 24.46
N ASP A 190 -39.39 7.66 24.06
CA ASP A 190 -40.48 8.03 24.97
C ASP A 190 -40.97 6.82 25.81
N VAL A 191 -40.25 5.71 25.77
CA VAL A 191 -40.49 4.50 26.53
C VAL A 191 -39.70 4.59 27.84
N ALA A 192 -40.39 4.67 28.95
CA ALA A 192 -39.83 4.60 30.27
C ALA A 192 -39.09 3.26 30.47
N GLY A 193 -37.74 3.32 30.59
CA GLY A 193 -36.90 2.17 30.77
C GLY A 193 -35.91 2.29 31.95
N SER A 194 -34.83 1.52 31.92
CA SER A 194 -33.82 1.44 32.99
C SER A 194 -32.59 2.31 32.74
N GLY A 195 -32.69 3.39 31.95
CA GLY A 195 -31.59 4.30 31.67
C GLY A 195 -31.19 5.20 32.86
N LEU A 196 -30.16 6.04 32.63
CA LEU A 196 -29.62 6.95 33.65
C LEU A 196 -30.15 8.39 33.52
N GLU A 197 -30.70 8.78 32.38
CA GLU A 197 -31.18 10.12 32.12
C GLU A 197 -32.65 10.27 32.55
N PHE A 198 -32.93 11.30 33.39
CA PHE A 198 -34.29 11.62 33.85
C PHE A 198 -35.20 11.94 32.65
N HIS A 199 -36.33 11.26 32.54
CA HIS A 199 -37.31 11.53 31.50
C HIS A 199 -38.52 12.31 32.05
N SER A 200 -39.21 11.75 33.03
CA SER A 200 -40.43 12.36 33.61
C SER A 200 -40.75 11.78 34.96
N THR A 201 -41.64 12.47 35.71
CA THR A 201 -42.22 11.95 36.92
C THR A 201 -43.71 11.71 36.66
N ARG A 202 -44.20 10.52 36.99
CA ARG A 202 -45.63 10.16 36.94
C ARG A 202 -46.15 9.68 38.27
N GLU A 203 -47.45 9.64 38.45
CA GLU A 203 -48.05 9.04 39.64
C GLU A 203 -47.65 7.58 39.81
N TYR A 204 -47.38 7.18 41.05
CA TYR A 204 -47.03 5.81 41.42
C TYR A 204 -48.20 4.87 41.11
N ARG A 205 -47.88 3.73 40.50
CA ARG A 205 -48.85 2.62 40.28
C ARG A 205 -48.41 1.39 41.07
N ARG A 206 -49.38 0.61 41.56
CA ARG A 206 -49.09 -0.66 42.25
C ARG A 206 -48.32 -1.59 41.28
N GLY A 207 -47.07 -1.95 41.68
CA GLY A 207 -46.17 -2.75 40.86
C GLY A 207 -44.95 -1.97 40.39
N ASP A 208 -44.91 -0.65 40.56
CA ASP A 208 -43.68 0.11 40.23
C ASP A 208 -42.56 -0.23 41.25
N PRO A 209 -41.31 -0.35 40.81
CA PRO A 209 -40.19 -0.61 41.69
C PRO A 209 -40.01 0.49 42.73
N LEU A 210 -39.92 0.14 44.00
CA LEU A 210 -39.74 1.09 45.09
C LEU A 210 -38.44 1.91 44.99
N SER A 211 -37.44 1.38 44.29
CA SER A 211 -36.18 2.08 43.96
C SER A 211 -36.37 3.29 43.06
N ARG A 212 -37.49 3.39 42.35
CA ARG A 212 -37.83 4.50 41.45
C ARG A 212 -38.82 5.49 42.03
N VAL A 213 -39.23 5.30 43.27
CA VAL A 213 -40.14 6.23 43.98
C VAL A 213 -39.36 7.49 44.38
N ASP A 214 -39.92 8.66 44.06
CA ASP A 214 -39.42 9.95 44.53
C ASP A 214 -39.77 10.19 46.00
N TRP A 215 -38.92 9.66 46.86
CA TRP A 215 -39.09 9.80 48.32
C TRP A 215 -38.97 11.25 48.81
N ASN A 216 -38.26 12.11 48.07
CA ASN A 216 -38.13 13.53 48.37
C ASN A 216 -39.46 14.27 48.15
N ARG A 217 -40.18 13.93 47.11
CA ARG A 217 -41.49 14.48 46.81
C ARG A 217 -42.52 13.97 47.81
N TYR A 218 -42.49 12.68 48.08
CA TYR A 218 -43.35 12.07 49.08
C TYR A 218 -43.20 12.73 50.47
N ALA A 219 -41.97 12.99 50.92
CA ALA A 219 -41.71 13.65 52.22
C ALA A 219 -42.23 15.09 52.30
N ARG A 220 -42.36 15.77 51.14
CA ARG A 220 -42.81 17.17 51.05
C ARG A 220 -44.31 17.34 50.87
N SER A 221 -44.90 16.52 50.03
CA SER A 221 -46.29 16.65 49.54
C SER A 221 -47.21 15.51 49.96
N GLY A 222 -46.67 14.38 50.45
CA GLY A 222 -47.43 13.16 50.69
C GLY A 222 -47.89 12.40 49.46
N GLU A 223 -47.49 12.85 48.25
CA GLU A 223 -47.85 12.23 46.97
C GLU A 223 -46.79 11.26 46.52
N LEU A 224 -47.16 10.00 46.27
CA LEU A 224 -46.27 8.99 45.68
C LEU A 224 -46.12 9.20 44.17
N SER A 225 -44.90 9.44 43.73
CA SER A 225 -44.57 9.55 42.33
C SER A 225 -43.39 8.64 41.96
N THR A 226 -43.37 8.18 40.73
CA THR A 226 -42.29 7.34 40.18
C THR A 226 -41.51 8.12 39.15
N VAL A 227 -40.17 8.10 39.28
CA VAL A 227 -39.23 8.67 38.31
C VAL A 227 -39.09 7.69 37.18
N SER A 228 -39.30 8.16 35.95
CA SER A 228 -39.05 7.45 34.73
C SER A 228 -37.74 7.95 34.12
N PHE A 229 -36.88 7.02 33.70
CA PHE A 229 -35.64 7.32 33.01
C PHE A 229 -35.78 6.98 31.54
N ARG A 230 -35.02 7.67 30.68
CA ARG A 230 -34.93 7.34 29.25
C ARG A 230 -34.13 6.05 29.07
N GLU A 231 -34.65 5.13 28.29
CA GLU A 231 -33.90 3.93 27.89
C GLU A 231 -32.95 4.31 26.76
N GLU A 232 -31.64 4.18 27.01
CA GLU A 232 -30.62 4.33 25.96
C GLU A 232 -30.51 3.02 25.19
N ARG A 233 -30.82 3.04 23.90
CA ARG A 233 -30.66 1.89 23.03
C ARG A 233 -29.55 2.19 22.02
N ALA A 234 -28.58 1.28 21.91
CA ALA A 234 -27.61 1.30 20.81
C ALA A 234 -28.30 0.97 19.50
N ALA A 235 -28.05 1.77 18.47
CA ALA A 235 -28.52 1.44 17.13
C ALA A 235 -27.69 0.28 16.57
N THR A 236 -28.29 -0.47 15.62
CA THR A 236 -27.57 -1.45 14.81
C THR A 236 -27.53 -0.93 13.39
N VAL A 237 -26.33 -0.66 12.89
CA VAL A 237 -26.08 -0.07 11.57
C VAL A 237 -25.26 -1.04 10.74
N VAL A 238 -25.59 -1.18 9.47
CA VAL A 238 -24.75 -1.89 8.48
C VAL A 238 -24.37 -0.90 7.39
N LEU A 239 -23.07 -0.71 7.21
CA LEU A 239 -22.53 0.09 6.12
C LEU A 239 -22.43 -0.81 4.89
N LEU A 240 -23.10 -0.43 3.82
CA LEU A 240 -23.12 -1.18 2.55
C LEU A 240 -22.33 -0.39 1.51
N ILE A 241 -21.27 -0.99 0.98
CA ILE A 241 -20.43 -0.41 -0.06
C ILE A 241 -20.79 -1.05 -1.41
N ASP A 242 -21.11 -0.23 -2.39
CA ASP A 242 -21.32 -0.69 -3.77
C ASP A 242 -19.94 -0.89 -4.44
N SER A 243 -19.58 -2.14 -4.67
CA SER A 243 -18.32 -2.56 -5.29
C SER A 243 -18.55 -3.23 -6.66
N ARG A 244 -19.69 -2.95 -7.30
CA ARG A 244 -19.92 -3.42 -8.68
C ARG A 244 -19.01 -2.67 -9.66
N LYS A 245 -18.74 -3.29 -10.81
CA LYS A 245 -17.89 -2.71 -11.85
C LYS A 245 -18.28 -1.28 -12.25
N GLU A 246 -19.58 -0.97 -12.23
CA GLU A 246 -20.10 0.35 -12.56
C GLU A 246 -19.78 1.43 -11.51
N ALA A 247 -19.41 1.03 -10.30
CA ALA A 247 -19.02 1.94 -9.22
C ALA A 247 -17.54 2.38 -9.31
N TYR A 248 -16.71 1.69 -10.09
CA TYR A 248 -15.29 2.06 -10.31
C TYR A 248 -15.18 3.21 -11.33
N ARG A 249 -15.84 4.33 -11.05
CA ARG A 249 -15.81 5.51 -11.89
C ARG A 249 -15.12 6.65 -11.17
N ALA A 250 -14.14 7.28 -11.84
CA ALA A 250 -13.50 8.51 -11.46
C ALA A 250 -13.69 9.57 -12.53
N PRO A 251 -13.65 10.87 -12.20
CA PRO A 251 -13.67 11.96 -13.19
C PRO A 251 -12.44 11.96 -14.11
N ASP A 252 -11.29 11.54 -13.59
CA ASP A 252 -9.99 11.45 -14.23
C ASP A 252 -9.15 10.35 -13.57
N ASP A 253 -7.95 10.06 -14.14
CA ASP A 253 -7.06 8.98 -13.67
C ASP A 253 -6.31 9.35 -12.35
N GLU A 254 -6.33 10.62 -11.94
CA GLU A 254 -5.67 11.09 -10.71
C GLU A 254 -6.64 11.16 -9.52
N THR A 255 -7.95 11.10 -9.77
CA THR A 255 -8.98 11.20 -8.73
C THR A 255 -9.41 9.80 -8.26
N PRO A 256 -9.48 9.55 -6.92
CA PRO A 256 -9.98 8.29 -6.39
C PRO A 256 -11.36 7.95 -6.94
N ASN A 257 -11.57 6.69 -7.32
CA ASN A 257 -12.84 6.22 -7.83
C ASN A 257 -13.93 6.18 -6.75
N ALA A 258 -15.19 5.93 -7.13
CA ALA A 258 -16.30 5.99 -6.17
C ALA A 258 -16.23 4.87 -5.12
N VAL A 259 -15.61 3.72 -5.42
CA VAL A 259 -15.42 2.63 -4.46
C VAL A 259 -14.40 3.05 -3.40
N GLU A 260 -13.25 3.62 -3.80
CA GLU A 260 -12.24 4.13 -2.88
C GLU A 260 -12.81 5.17 -1.92
N ARG A 261 -13.50 6.17 -2.45
CA ARG A 261 -14.17 7.20 -1.61
C ARG A 261 -15.22 6.62 -0.67
N SER A 262 -15.95 5.57 -1.13
CA SER A 262 -16.95 4.90 -0.31
C SER A 262 -16.32 4.09 0.83
N VAL A 263 -15.15 3.49 0.60
CA VAL A 263 -14.39 2.76 1.62
C VAL A 263 -13.86 3.72 2.67
N ASP A 264 -13.31 4.87 2.27
CA ASP A 264 -12.81 5.89 3.21
C ASP A 264 -13.95 6.45 4.07
N ALA A 265 -15.05 6.84 3.42
CA ALA A 265 -16.25 7.31 4.12
C ALA A 265 -16.86 6.24 5.05
N ALA A 266 -16.83 4.96 4.65
CA ALA A 266 -17.28 3.87 5.49
C ALA A 266 -16.36 3.65 6.70
N GLY A 267 -15.05 3.80 6.55
CA GLY A 267 -14.06 3.74 7.63
C GLY A 267 -14.33 4.81 8.71
N GLU A 268 -14.49 6.06 8.27
CA GLU A 268 -14.83 7.17 9.16
C GLU A 268 -16.18 6.97 9.87
N ALA A 269 -17.21 6.62 9.12
CA ALA A 269 -18.55 6.38 9.65
C ALA A 269 -18.56 5.21 10.65
N PHE A 270 -17.84 4.12 10.35
CA PHE A 270 -17.70 2.96 11.20
C PHE A 270 -17.09 3.33 12.56
N SER A 271 -16.00 4.10 12.53
CA SER A 271 -15.33 4.56 13.74
C SER A 271 -16.21 5.51 14.58
N ALA A 272 -16.86 6.48 13.93
CA ALA A 272 -17.73 7.45 14.57
C ALA A 272 -18.92 6.75 15.25
N LEU A 273 -19.59 5.82 14.58
CA LEU A 273 -20.71 5.06 15.13
C LEU A 273 -20.30 4.14 16.29
N LEU A 274 -19.13 3.47 16.19
CA LEU A 274 -18.60 2.69 17.32
C LEU A 274 -18.29 3.56 18.53
N SER A 275 -17.74 4.77 18.32
CA SER A 275 -17.42 5.69 19.43
C SER A 275 -18.67 6.20 20.16
N THR A 276 -19.83 6.24 19.50
CA THR A 276 -21.13 6.57 20.08
C THR A 276 -21.80 5.39 20.78
N GLY A 277 -21.19 4.18 20.71
CA GLY A 277 -21.69 2.97 21.36
C GLY A 277 -22.67 2.17 20.51
N ASP A 278 -22.79 2.47 19.23
CA ASP A 278 -23.65 1.73 18.30
C ASP A 278 -23.00 0.41 17.87
N ARG A 279 -23.81 -0.53 17.41
CA ARG A 279 -23.37 -1.79 16.81
C ARG A 279 -23.25 -1.60 15.30
N VAL A 280 -22.03 -1.72 14.78
CA VAL A 280 -21.76 -1.45 13.36
C VAL A 280 -21.32 -2.71 12.63
N GLY A 281 -21.89 -2.94 11.48
CA GLY A 281 -21.51 -4.00 10.54
C GLY A 281 -21.06 -3.41 9.21
N LEU A 282 -20.45 -4.24 8.38
CA LEU A 282 -19.96 -3.88 7.05
C LEU A 282 -20.44 -4.92 6.04
N ALA A 283 -20.82 -4.47 4.85
CA ALA A 283 -21.21 -5.34 3.74
C ALA A 283 -20.73 -4.79 2.40
N SER A 284 -20.45 -5.67 1.44
CA SER A 284 -20.26 -5.30 0.04
C SER A 284 -21.50 -5.62 -0.79
N TYR A 285 -21.72 -4.82 -1.82
CA TYR A 285 -22.68 -5.10 -2.88
C TYR A 285 -21.93 -5.15 -4.22
N GLY A 286 -21.54 -6.36 -4.61
CA GLY A 286 -20.70 -6.60 -5.78
C GLY A 286 -20.47 -8.08 -6.03
N PRO A 287 -19.54 -8.43 -6.96
CA PRO A 287 -19.24 -9.82 -7.29
C PRO A 287 -18.55 -10.56 -6.14
N GLU A 288 -17.76 -9.84 -5.33
CA GLU A 288 -17.06 -10.38 -4.17
C GLU A 288 -17.89 -10.10 -2.91
N GLU A 289 -18.29 -11.16 -2.22
CA GLU A 289 -19.12 -11.08 -1.02
C GLU A 289 -18.27 -10.77 0.22
N CYS A 290 -18.58 -9.65 0.89
CA CYS A 290 -18.01 -9.31 2.19
C CYS A 290 -19.13 -9.06 3.19
N TRP A 291 -19.05 -9.69 4.35
CA TRP A 291 -20.00 -9.51 5.45
C TRP A 291 -19.31 -9.53 6.80
N LEU A 292 -19.38 -8.42 7.51
CA LEU A 292 -19.01 -8.31 8.92
C LEU A 292 -20.27 -8.01 9.74
N ALA A 293 -20.65 -8.95 10.60
CA ALA A 293 -21.86 -8.83 11.41
C ALA A 293 -21.77 -7.63 12.40
N PRO A 294 -22.87 -6.88 12.63
CA PRO A 294 -22.85 -5.76 13.55
C PRO A 294 -22.42 -6.13 14.96
N SER A 295 -21.34 -5.49 15.45
CA SER A 295 -20.80 -5.70 16.79
C SER A 295 -20.18 -4.41 17.34
N THR A 296 -19.48 -4.46 18.48
CA THR A 296 -18.84 -3.34 19.17
C THR A 296 -17.44 -3.72 19.63
N GLY A 297 -16.64 -2.73 20.01
CA GLY A 297 -15.33 -2.93 20.65
C GLY A 297 -14.13 -2.83 19.71
N GLU A 298 -12.93 -2.72 20.30
CA GLU A 298 -11.69 -2.46 19.57
C GLU A 298 -11.27 -3.62 18.64
N GLN A 299 -11.52 -4.86 19.04
CA GLN A 299 -11.22 -6.02 18.19
C GLN A 299 -12.09 -5.99 16.92
N HIS A 300 -13.36 -5.61 17.04
CA HIS A 300 -14.27 -5.47 15.91
C HIS A 300 -13.86 -4.32 15.00
N ARG A 301 -13.37 -3.20 15.56
CA ARG A 301 -12.78 -2.09 14.81
C ARG A 301 -11.56 -2.56 14.00
N ALA A 302 -10.65 -3.30 14.62
CA ALA A 302 -9.47 -3.81 13.95
C ALA A 302 -9.81 -4.77 12.79
N GLU A 303 -10.84 -5.61 12.96
CA GLU A 303 -11.32 -6.51 11.93
C GLU A 303 -11.95 -5.76 10.75
N ALA A 304 -12.78 -4.76 11.02
CA ALA A 304 -13.35 -3.89 9.98
C ALA A 304 -12.25 -3.16 9.20
N ARG A 305 -11.25 -2.60 9.89
CA ARG A 305 -10.10 -1.94 9.28
C ARG A 305 -9.35 -2.88 8.33
N ARG A 306 -9.12 -4.11 8.75
CA ARG A 306 -8.45 -5.12 7.92
C ARG A 306 -9.28 -5.48 6.69
N LEU A 307 -10.60 -5.66 6.84
CA LEU A 307 -11.47 -5.95 5.71
C LEU A 307 -11.51 -4.81 4.70
N LEU A 308 -11.63 -3.56 5.16
CA LEU A 308 -11.62 -2.38 4.29
C LEU A 308 -10.29 -2.20 3.54
N ALA A 309 -9.16 -2.68 4.10
CA ALA A 309 -7.85 -2.60 3.47
C ALA A 309 -7.56 -3.75 2.49
N ASP A 310 -7.85 -4.99 2.91
CA ASP A 310 -7.29 -6.18 2.26
C ASP A 310 -8.34 -7.00 1.49
N HIS A 311 -9.66 -6.75 1.71
CA HIS A 311 -10.68 -7.59 1.10
C HIS A 311 -10.85 -7.29 -0.40
N PRO A 312 -10.89 -8.33 -1.27
CA PRO A 312 -11.00 -8.14 -2.73
C PRO A 312 -12.20 -7.29 -3.18
N ALA A 313 -13.32 -7.34 -2.43
CA ALA A 313 -14.50 -6.51 -2.70
C ALA A 313 -14.23 -5.00 -2.64
N PHE A 314 -13.14 -4.58 -2.00
CA PHE A 314 -12.77 -3.18 -1.77
C PHE A 314 -11.45 -2.79 -2.44
N SER A 315 -10.99 -3.60 -3.39
CA SER A 315 -9.76 -3.33 -4.16
C SER A 315 -9.87 -2.02 -4.96
N VAL A 316 -8.73 -1.40 -5.25
CA VAL A 316 -8.64 -0.14 -6.01
C VAL A 316 -9.09 -0.30 -7.47
N SER A 317 -9.02 -1.51 -8.02
CA SER A 317 -9.44 -1.83 -9.39
C SER A 317 -10.43 -3.00 -9.39
N PRO A 318 -11.39 -3.01 -10.34
CA PRO A 318 -12.31 -4.12 -10.49
C PRO A 318 -11.52 -5.39 -10.85
N GLY A 319 -11.74 -6.47 -10.10
CA GLY A 319 -11.15 -7.78 -10.35
C GLY A 319 -11.67 -8.43 -11.65
#